data_ba471f8f28699d7a50591d0b75724519
#
_entry.id   ba471f8f28699d7a50591d0b75724519
#
_cell.length_a   1.000
_cell.length_b   1.000
_cell.length_c   1.000
_cell.angle_alpha   90.00
_cell.angle_beta   90.00
_cell.angle_gamma   90.00
#
_symmetry.space_group_name_H-M   'P 1'
#
loop_
_entity.id
_entity.type
_entity.pdbx_description
1 polymer ?
#
loop_
_entity_poly.entity_id
_entity_poly.type
_entity_poly.pdbx_seq_one_letter_code
_entity_poly.pdbx_strand_id
1 'polypeptide(L)'
;MEQKKVSYLLIGAGVLAALGGGFLFFIDAPMAALRYRSALPELSYLMIPGLVFLWFIGILYGTAMINYFLICVRIGKNRSFSRENASGLSRIAALLLGAGLIWLLGIPFGLLLRLRLGVWSLAFLLAAAASAAMGALAWGLAKLLRRAVEMKEENDLTV
;
A
#
# COMPACT_ATOMS: atom_id res chain seq x y z
N MET A 1 15.29 18.61 17.77
CA MET A 1 14.18 18.08 18.63
C MET A 1 12.89 17.89 17.86
N GLU A 2 12.52 18.74 16.92
CA GLU A 2 11.31 18.62 16.10
C GLU A 2 11.25 17.39 15.20
N GLN A 3 12.32 17.04 14.50
CA GLN A 3 12.33 15.88 13.59
C GLN A 3 12.07 14.55 14.30
N LYS A 4 12.49 14.39 15.55
CA LYS A 4 12.16 13.20 16.35
C LYS A 4 10.67 13.12 16.66
N LYS A 5 10.03 14.25 17.00
CA LYS A 5 8.58 14.29 17.26
C LYS A 5 7.78 13.94 16.00
N VAL A 6 8.19 14.50 14.86
CA VAL A 6 7.57 14.17 13.56
C VAL A 6 7.72 12.69 13.23
N SER A 7 8.92 12.11 13.43
CA SER A 7 9.17 10.69 13.23
C SER A 7 8.26 9.81 14.10
N TYR A 8 8.11 10.11 15.39
CA TYR A 8 7.23 9.36 16.29
C TYR A 8 5.75 9.47 15.90
N LEU A 9 5.29 10.64 15.47
CA LEU A 9 3.93 10.83 14.95
C LEU A 9 3.68 9.97 13.70
N LEU A 10 4.62 10.00 12.75
CA LEU A 10 4.52 9.19 11.53
C LEU A 10 4.55 7.70 11.83
N ILE A 11 5.43 7.25 12.74
CA ILE A 11 5.48 5.85 13.17
C ILE A 11 4.16 5.46 13.83
N GLY A 12 3.61 6.29 14.72
CA GLY A 12 2.32 6.04 15.36
C GLY A 12 1.18 5.88 14.36
N ALA A 13 1.08 6.80 13.39
CA ALA A 13 0.10 6.71 12.31
C ALA A 13 0.30 5.44 11.47
N GLY A 14 1.54 5.10 11.14
CA GLY A 14 1.87 3.87 10.41
C GLY A 14 1.52 2.61 11.17
N VAL A 15 1.75 2.57 12.49
CA VAL A 15 1.36 1.41 13.33
C VAL A 15 -0.15 1.23 13.34
N LEU A 16 -0.92 2.31 13.50
CA LEU A 16 -2.38 2.25 13.44
C LEU A 16 -2.86 1.74 12.07
N ALA A 17 -2.29 2.23 10.99
CA ALA A 17 -2.61 1.76 9.64
C ALA A 17 -2.22 0.28 9.43
N ALA A 18 -1.06 -0.14 9.95
CA ALA A 18 -0.60 -1.54 9.87
C ALA A 18 -1.50 -2.49 10.68
N LEU A 19 -1.92 -2.08 11.88
CA LEU A 19 -2.83 -2.86 12.71
C LEU A 19 -4.21 -2.97 12.05
N GLY A 20 -4.77 -1.86 11.54
CA GLY A 20 -6.05 -1.86 10.83
C GLY A 20 -6.00 -2.71 9.55
N GLY A 21 -4.98 -2.54 8.73
CA GLY A 21 -4.78 -3.35 7.53
C GLY A 21 -4.55 -4.82 7.84
N GLY A 22 -3.72 -5.13 8.83
CA GLY A 22 -3.48 -6.50 9.30
C GLY A 22 -4.77 -7.15 9.79
N PHE A 23 -5.58 -6.45 10.58
CA PHE A 23 -6.88 -6.94 11.03
C PHE A 23 -7.79 -7.27 9.83
N LEU A 24 -7.91 -6.35 8.86
CA LEU A 24 -8.75 -6.55 7.67
C LEU A 24 -8.30 -7.76 6.85
N PHE A 25 -6.99 -7.89 6.56
CA PHE A 25 -6.50 -8.96 5.68
C PHE A 25 -6.39 -10.32 6.36
N PHE A 26 -6.04 -10.38 7.65
CA PHE A 26 -5.75 -11.64 8.34
C PHE A 26 -6.87 -12.13 9.24
N ILE A 27 -7.81 -11.28 9.64
CA ILE A 27 -8.92 -11.65 10.53
C ILE A 27 -10.25 -11.46 9.83
N ASP A 28 -10.57 -10.24 9.38
CA ASP A 28 -11.89 -9.95 8.85
C ASP A 28 -12.15 -10.64 7.51
N ALA A 29 -11.20 -10.62 6.57
CA ALA A 29 -11.36 -11.26 5.27
C ALA A 29 -11.56 -12.79 5.34
N PRO A 30 -10.77 -13.59 6.12
CA PRO A 30 -11.04 -15.00 6.32
C PRO A 30 -12.38 -15.28 7.01
N MET A 31 -12.73 -14.48 8.02
CA MET A 31 -14.03 -14.62 8.71
C MET A 31 -15.21 -14.29 7.79
N ALA A 32 -15.08 -13.25 6.97
CA ALA A 32 -16.08 -12.93 5.95
C ALA A 32 -16.20 -14.07 4.93
N ALA A 33 -15.08 -14.62 4.45
CA ALA A 33 -15.08 -15.75 3.53
C ALA A 33 -15.81 -16.97 4.09
N LEU A 34 -15.63 -17.28 5.39
CA LEU A 34 -16.35 -18.37 6.07
C LEU A 34 -17.85 -18.10 6.17
N ARG A 35 -18.25 -16.88 6.51
CA ARG A 35 -19.66 -16.46 6.56
C ARG A 35 -20.31 -16.56 5.18
N TYR A 36 -19.64 -16.09 4.12
CA TYR A 36 -20.16 -16.20 2.76
C TYR A 36 -20.28 -17.64 2.28
N ARG A 37 -19.34 -18.53 2.66
CA ARG A 37 -19.43 -19.95 2.38
C ARG A 37 -20.69 -20.60 2.93
N SER A 38 -21.10 -20.23 4.14
CA SER A 38 -22.32 -20.74 4.75
C SER A 38 -23.60 -20.12 4.19
N ALA A 39 -23.55 -18.83 3.82
CA ALA A 39 -24.70 -18.10 3.30
C ALA A 39 -24.95 -18.34 1.79
N LEU A 40 -23.89 -18.58 1.03
CA LEU A 40 -23.90 -18.77 -0.43
C LEU A 40 -23.06 -20.00 -0.82
N PRO A 41 -23.56 -21.22 -0.59
CA PRO A 41 -22.81 -22.45 -0.89
C PRO A 41 -22.37 -22.57 -2.35
N GLU A 42 -23.14 -22.00 -3.27
CA GLU A 42 -22.84 -21.96 -4.72
C GLU A 42 -21.56 -21.23 -5.05
N LEU A 43 -21.13 -20.28 -4.20
CA LEU A 43 -19.90 -19.50 -4.36
C LEU A 43 -18.74 -20.01 -3.49
N SER A 44 -18.92 -21.14 -2.83
CA SER A 44 -17.89 -21.69 -1.93
C SER A 44 -16.56 -21.98 -2.62
N TYR A 45 -16.55 -22.27 -3.92
CA TYR A 45 -15.37 -22.49 -4.75
C TYR A 45 -14.50 -21.24 -4.90
N LEU A 46 -15.05 -20.02 -4.68
CA LEU A 46 -14.33 -18.75 -4.76
C LEU A 46 -13.59 -18.40 -3.49
N MET A 47 -13.85 -19.09 -2.39
CA MET A 47 -13.26 -18.75 -1.09
C MET A 47 -11.73 -18.80 -1.14
N ILE A 48 -11.15 -19.89 -1.63
CA ILE A 48 -9.68 -20.04 -1.67
C ILE A 48 -9.06 -19.07 -2.69
N PRO A 49 -9.50 -19.00 -3.96
CA PRO A 49 -8.97 -18.02 -4.91
C PRO A 49 -9.08 -16.57 -4.43
N GLY A 50 -10.20 -16.20 -3.79
CA GLY A 50 -10.43 -14.88 -3.25
C GLY A 50 -9.47 -14.53 -2.11
N LEU A 51 -9.25 -15.45 -1.18
CA LEU A 51 -8.28 -15.26 -0.09
C LEU A 51 -6.85 -15.15 -0.62
N VAL A 52 -6.45 -16.00 -1.56
CA VAL A 52 -5.13 -15.93 -2.19
C VAL A 52 -4.94 -14.58 -2.88
N PHE A 53 -5.94 -14.10 -3.62
CA PHE A 53 -5.92 -12.80 -4.25
C PHE A 53 -5.74 -11.66 -3.23
N LEU A 54 -6.51 -11.67 -2.14
CA LEU A 54 -6.43 -10.67 -1.07
C LEU A 54 -5.08 -10.72 -0.36
N TRP A 55 -4.56 -11.90 -0.04
CA TRP A 55 -3.28 -12.02 0.63
C TRP A 55 -2.11 -11.58 -0.26
N PHE A 56 -2.19 -11.82 -1.57
CA PHE A 56 -1.19 -11.31 -2.50
C PHE A 56 -1.14 -9.77 -2.49
N ILE A 57 -2.29 -9.11 -2.50
CA ILE A 57 -2.39 -7.65 -2.35
C ILE A 57 -1.89 -7.22 -0.96
N GLY A 58 -2.24 -7.97 0.09
CA GLY A 58 -1.79 -7.73 1.45
C GLY A 58 -0.26 -7.74 1.58
N ILE A 59 0.43 -8.62 0.87
CA ILE A 59 1.90 -8.67 0.81
C ILE A 59 2.45 -7.38 0.18
N LEU A 60 1.84 -6.88 -0.90
CA LEU A 60 2.29 -5.64 -1.54
C LEU A 60 2.13 -4.44 -0.59
N TYR A 61 0.99 -4.32 0.08
CA TYR A 61 0.76 -3.26 1.07
C TYR A 61 1.68 -3.41 2.29
N GLY A 62 1.89 -4.63 2.78
CA GLY A 62 2.83 -4.91 3.86
C GLY A 62 4.26 -4.51 3.51
N THR A 63 4.71 -4.81 2.29
CA THR A 63 6.03 -4.41 1.80
C THR A 63 6.14 -2.89 1.65
N ALA A 64 5.09 -2.21 1.18
CA ALA A 64 5.04 -0.76 1.14
C ALA A 64 5.13 -0.15 2.55
N MET A 65 4.44 -0.75 3.53
CA MET A 65 4.48 -0.33 4.93
C MET A 65 5.86 -0.49 5.56
N ILE A 66 6.59 -1.56 5.26
CA ILE A 66 7.98 -1.73 5.70
C ILE A 66 8.86 -0.59 5.17
N ASN A 67 8.75 -0.26 3.88
CA ASN A 67 9.49 0.88 3.31
C ASN A 67 9.11 2.21 3.97
N TYR A 68 7.83 2.40 4.29
CA TYR A 68 7.35 3.58 5.03
C TYR A 68 8.02 3.70 6.42
N PHE A 69 8.04 2.61 7.21
CA PHE A 69 8.69 2.61 8.52
C PHE A 69 10.19 2.90 8.44
N LEU A 70 10.87 2.36 7.43
CA LEU A 70 12.30 2.65 7.21
C LEU A 70 12.53 4.14 6.94
N ILE A 71 11.66 4.79 6.18
CA ILE A 71 11.72 6.24 5.94
C ILE A 71 11.49 7.00 7.25
N CYS A 72 10.47 6.64 8.04
CA CYS A 72 10.18 7.28 9.32
C CYS A 72 11.36 7.22 10.29
N VAL A 73 12.01 6.06 10.41
CA VAL A 73 13.20 5.89 11.26
C VAL A 73 14.38 6.77 10.78
N ARG A 74 14.58 6.89 9.46
CA ARG A 74 15.63 7.75 8.89
C ARG A 74 15.36 9.23 9.15
N ILE A 75 14.11 9.66 9.08
CA ILE A 75 13.68 11.02 9.45
C ILE A 75 14.05 11.31 10.90
N GLY A 76 13.79 10.39 11.83
CA GLY A 76 14.14 10.53 13.25
C GLY A 76 15.66 10.64 13.51
N LYS A 77 16.50 10.15 12.58
CA LYS A 77 17.96 10.23 12.60
C LYS A 77 18.52 11.46 11.88
N ASN A 78 17.70 12.47 11.60
CA ASN A 78 18.05 13.68 10.83
C ASN A 78 18.54 13.39 9.39
N ARG A 79 18.09 12.28 8.78
CA ARG A 79 18.40 11.90 7.40
C ARG A 79 17.16 12.00 6.49
N SER A 80 16.38 13.08 6.65
CA SER A 80 15.13 13.28 5.87
C SER A 80 15.44 13.41 4.37
N PHE A 81 16.45 14.18 4.02
CA PHE A 81 16.90 14.38 2.63
C PHE A 81 18.04 13.41 2.31
N SER A 82 17.65 12.20 1.88
CA SER A 82 18.61 11.16 1.51
C SER A 82 18.16 10.41 0.26
N ARG A 83 19.13 9.92 -0.53
CA ARG A 83 18.84 9.10 -1.74
C ARG A 83 18.06 7.83 -1.38
N GLU A 84 18.31 7.27 -0.19
CA GLU A 84 17.61 6.08 0.30
C GLU A 84 16.13 6.35 0.54
N ASN A 85 15.77 7.54 1.05
CA ASN A 85 14.37 7.92 1.25
C ASN A 85 13.66 8.15 -0.08
N ALA A 86 14.32 8.80 -1.05
CA ALA A 86 13.79 8.94 -2.39
C ALA A 86 13.56 7.58 -3.07
N SER A 87 14.50 6.65 -2.92
CA SER A 87 14.35 5.26 -3.40
C SER A 87 13.24 4.51 -2.67
N GLY A 88 13.12 4.67 -1.35
CA GLY A 88 12.05 4.10 -0.55
C GLY A 88 10.66 4.55 -1.02
N LEU A 89 10.48 5.86 -1.23
CA LEU A 89 9.24 6.42 -1.79
C LEU A 89 8.94 5.89 -3.20
N SER A 90 9.97 5.75 -4.06
CA SER A 90 9.79 5.16 -5.39
C SER A 90 9.32 3.70 -5.31
N ARG A 91 9.83 2.91 -4.35
CA ARG A 91 9.36 1.53 -4.12
C ARG A 91 7.93 1.49 -3.62
N ILE A 92 7.56 2.35 -2.67
CA ILE A 92 6.17 2.48 -2.21
C ILE A 92 5.26 2.80 -3.39
N ALA A 93 5.64 3.75 -4.24
CA ALA A 93 4.89 4.12 -5.43
C ALA A 93 4.67 2.93 -6.37
N ALA A 94 5.72 2.18 -6.69
CA ALA A 94 5.63 1.00 -7.55
C ALA A 94 4.72 -0.09 -6.96
N LEU A 95 4.82 -0.35 -5.66
CA LEU A 95 3.99 -1.34 -4.96
C LEU A 95 2.51 -0.94 -4.94
N LEU A 96 2.20 0.33 -4.68
CA LEU A 96 0.83 0.83 -4.66
C LEU A 96 0.22 0.88 -6.07
N LEU A 97 0.97 1.32 -7.08
CA LEU A 97 0.51 1.29 -8.46
C LEU A 97 0.29 -0.16 -8.94
N GLY A 98 1.19 -1.07 -8.60
CA GLY A 98 1.04 -2.50 -8.87
C GLY A 98 -0.19 -3.09 -8.19
N ALA A 99 -0.44 -2.77 -6.91
CA ALA A 99 -1.64 -3.18 -6.20
C ALA A 99 -2.91 -2.63 -6.87
N GLY A 100 -2.90 -1.37 -7.33
CA GLY A 100 -4.00 -0.78 -8.09
C GLY A 100 -4.31 -1.53 -9.37
N LEU A 101 -3.29 -1.93 -10.14
CA LEU A 101 -3.46 -2.76 -11.34
C LEU A 101 -4.06 -4.13 -11.00
N ILE A 102 -3.61 -4.75 -9.92
CA ILE A 102 -4.14 -6.06 -9.49
C ILE A 102 -5.60 -5.94 -9.09
N TRP A 103 -6.00 -4.88 -8.39
CA TRP A 103 -7.41 -4.62 -8.10
C TRP A 103 -8.24 -4.48 -9.37
N LEU A 104 -7.75 -3.77 -10.40
CA LEU A 104 -8.44 -3.67 -11.69
C LEU A 104 -8.56 -5.02 -12.39
N LEU A 105 -7.50 -5.83 -12.40
CA LEU A 105 -7.51 -7.18 -12.98
C LEU A 105 -8.44 -8.14 -12.23
N GLY A 106 -8.73 -7.87 -10.97
CA GLY A 106 -9.72 -8.62 -10.19
C GLY A 106 -11.13 -8.55 -10.77
N ILE A 107 -11.49 -7.45 -11.46
CA ILE A 107 -12.84 -7.29 -12.06
C ILE A 107 -13.07 -8.29 -13.20
N PRO A 108 -12.26 -8.33 -14.28
CA PRO A 108 -12.46 -9.31 -15.34
C PRO A 108 -12.26 -10.75 -14.84
N PHE A 109 -11.36 -10.98 -13.88
CA PHE A 109 -11.20 -12.29 -13.27
C PHE A 109 -12.48 -12.74 -12.55
N GLY A 110 -13.14 -11.86 -11.81
CA GLY A 110 -14.44 -12.15 -11.20
C GLY A 110 -15.52 -12.48 -12.23
N LEU A 111 -15.54 -11.78 -13.38
CA LEU A 111 -16.47 -12.07 -14.47
C LEU A 111 -16.21 -13.44 -15.10
N LEU A 112 -14.96 -13.83 -15.27
CA LEU A 112 -14.58 -15.18 -15.73
C LEU A 112 -15.08 -16.27 -14.78
N LEU A 113 -15.11 -15.97 -13.49
CA LEU A 113 -15.68 -16.84 -12.44
C LEU A 113 -17.21 -16.73 -12.34
N ARG A 114 -17.88 -16.12 -13.32
CA ARG A 114 -19.34 -15.92 -13.40
C ARG A 114 -19.95 -15.10 -12.26
N LEU A 115 -19.15 -14.27 -11.60
CA LEU A 115 -19.66 -13.29 -10.66
C LEU A 115 -20.39 -12.18 -11.42
N ARG A 116 -21.61 -11.84 -10.98
CA ARG A 116 -22.33 -10.70 -11.54
C ARG A 116 -21.67 -9.39 -11.13
N LEU A 117 -21.60 -8.42 -12.04
CA LEU A 117 -21.22 -7.06 -11.69
C LEU A 117 -22.14 -6.54 -10.57
N GLY A 118 -21.56 -5.97 -9.55
CA GLY A 118 -22.29 -5.50 -8.38
C GLY A 118 -21.41 -4.70 -7.42
N VAL A 119 -21.78 -4.69 -6.15
CA VAL A 119 -21.09 -3.92 -5.11
C VAL A 119 -19.59 -4.27 -5.01
N TRP A 120 -19.21 -5.52 -5.22
CA TRP A 120 -17.83 -5.96 -5.15
C TRP A 120 -16.96 -5.39 -6.29
N SER A 121 -17.49 -5.23 -7.50
CA SER A 121 -16.75 -4.62 -8.62
C SER A 121 -16.53 -3.13 -8.39
N LEU A 122 -17.50 -2.44 -7.78
CA LEU A 122 -17.35 -1.06 -7.35
C LEU A 122 -16.28 -0.95 -6.25
N ALA A 123 -16.28 -1.85 -5.27
CA ALA A 123 -15.25 -1.88 -4.22
C ALA A 123 -13.85 -2.08 -4.80
N PHE A 124 -13.68 -2.97 -5.78
CA PHE A 124 -12.41 -3.18 -6.47
C PHE A 124 -11.96 -1.94 -7.24
N LEU A 125 -12.88 -1.26 -7.92
CA LEU A 125 -12.60 -0.02 -8.64
C LEU A 125 -12.15 1.09 -7.69
N LEU A 126 -12.85 1.26 -6.56
CA LEU A 126 -12.48 2.25 -5.53
C LEU A 126 -11.12 1.93 -4.90
N ALA A 127 -10.85 0.66 -4.60
CA ALA A 127 -9.56 0.22 -4.07
C ALA A 127 -8.42 0.45 -5.08
N ALA A 128 -8.67 0.20 -6.37
CA ALA A 128 -7.74 0.48 -7.44
C ALA A 128 -7.44 1.98 -7.56
N ALA A 129 -8.49 2.80 -7.58
CA ALA A 129 -8.36 4.25 -7.67
C ALA A 129 -7.60 4.84 -6.47
N ALA A 130 -7.92 4.41 -5.24
CA ALA A 130 -7.23 4.82 -4.03
C ALA A 130 -5.74 4.42 -4.08
N SER A 131 -5.43 3.18 -4.45
CA SER A 131 -4.05 2.69 -4.58
C SER A 131 -3.27 3.47 -5.65
N ALA A 132 -3.89 3.74 -6.79
CA ALA A 132 -3.27 4.50 -7.87
C ALA A 132 -3.01 5.96 -7.46
N ALA A 133 -3.96 6.61 -6.79
CA ALA A 133 -3.80 7.97 -6.30
C ALA A 133 -2.66 8.07 -5.27
N MET A 134 -2.63 7.18 -4.29
CA MET A 134 -1.55 7.14 -3.29
C MET A 134 -0.19 6.81 -3.94
N GLY A 135 -0.16 5.90 -4.90
CA GLY A 135 1.04 5.56 -5.66
C GLY A 135 1.57 6.74 -6.49
N ALA A 136 0.68 7.48 -7.14
CA ALA A 136 1.05 8.69 -7.91
C ALA A 136 1.59 9.79 -6.99
N LEU A 137 0.98 10.02 -5.82
CA LEU A 137 1.49 10.95 -4.81
C LEU A 137 2.88 10.54 -4.31
N ALA A 138 3.07 9.27 -3.95
CA ALA A 138 4.37 8.77 -3.53
C ALA A 138 5.44 8.92 -4.62
N TRP A 139 5.08 8.70 -5.88
CA TRP A 139 5.99 8.90 -7.01
C TRP A 139 6.38 10.37 -7.21
N GLY A 140 5.40 11.28 -7.12
CA GLY A 140 5.64 12.72 -7.18
C GLY A 140 6.59 13.18 -6.08
N LEU A 141 6.32 12.76 -4.82
CA LEU A 141 7.17 13.05 -3.68
C LEU A 141 8.59 12.47 -3.83
N ALA A 142 8.71 11.25 -4.38
CA ALA A 142 10.01 10.64 -4.65
C ALA A 142 10.84 11.48 -5.64
N LYS A 143 10.22 12.00 -6.70
CA LYS A 143 10.89 12.89 -7.67
C LYS A 143 11.32 14.20 -7.05
N LEU A 144 10.44 14.84 -6.27
CA LEU A 144 10.77 16.09 -5.58
C LEU A 144 11.92 15.91 -4.59
N LEU A 145 11.85 14.82 -3.80
CA LEU A 145 12.90 14.52 -2.84
C LEU A 145 14.24 14.24 -3.52
N ARG A 146 14.25 13.53 -4.65
CA ARG A 146 15.47 13.28 -5.43
C ARG A 146 16.12 14.58 -5.89
N ARG A 147 15.34 15.51 -6.45
CA ARG A 147 15.83 16.84 -6.85
C ARG A 147 16.37 17.63 -5.67
N ALA A 148 15.71 17.59 -4.52
CA ALA A 148 16.16 18.28 -3.31
C ALA A 148 17.50 17.72 -2.80
N VAL A 149 17.71 16.39 -2.91
CA VAL A 149 18.98 15.74 -2.56
C VAL A 149 20.09 16.16 -3.53
N GLU A 150 19.83 16.17 -4.83
CA GLU A 150 20.78 16.60 -5.86
C GLU A 150 21.22 18.05 -5.64
N MET A 151 20.29 18.98 -5.43
CA MET A 151 20.61 20.39 -5.13
C MET A 151 21.42 20.55 -3.84
N LYS A 152 21.16 19.74 -2.83
CA LYS A 152 21.93 19.75 -1.60
C LYS A 152 23.37 19.29 -1.83
N GLU A 153 23.56 18.19 -2.57
CA GLU A 153 24.90 17.66 -2.90
C GLU A 153 25.71 18.67 -3.73
N GLU A 154 25.09 19.35 -4.69
CA GLU A 154 25.75 20.41 -5.50
C GLU A 154 26.17 21.59 -4.62
N ASN A 155 25.34 21.98 -3.65
CA ASN A 155 25.65 23.11 -2.73
C ASN A 155 26.79 22.75 -1.76
N ASP A 156 26.83 21.49 -1.29
CA ASP A 156 27.89 21.00 -0.41
C ASP A 156 29.26 20.87 -1.12
N LEU A 157 29.27 20.82 -2.47
CA LEU A 157 30.51 20.79 -3.29
C LEU A 157 31.04 22.19 -3.65
N THR A 158 30.25 23.25 -3.45
CA THR A 158 30.61 24.63 -3.83
C THR A 158 31.15 25.46 -2.65
N VAL A 159 31.27 24.87 -1.48
CA VAL A 159 31.89 25.44 -0.28
C VAL A 159 33.19 24.74 0.04
#